data_d564461168906b21a45aeda4e8a1857b
#
_entry.id   d564461168906b21a45aeda4e8a1857b
#
_cell.length_a   1.000
_cell.length_b   1.000
_cell.length_c   1.000
_cell.angle_alpha   90.00
_cell.angle_beta   90.00
_cell.angle_gamma   90.00
#
_symmetry.space_group_name_H-M   'P 1'
#
loop_
_entity.id
_entity.type
_entity.pdbx_description
1 polymer ?
#
loop_
_entity_poly.entity_id
_entity_poly.type
_entity_poly.pdbx_seq_one_letter_code
_entity_poly.pdbx_strand_id
1 'polypeptide(L)'
;MSRVGKMPVTLPQGVDVTISAEQISVKGSLGTLVRPVNALVTVKNEGGKLSFVPVNDSADADAMSGTMRALVANMVNGVSKGFEKKLNLVGVGFRAQAQGQKLNLQIGFSHPVVKDMPAGIKVECPTQTEIVIKGADRQVVGQIAAEVRAIRPPEPYKGKGIRYSDEKVSLKETKKK
;
A
#
# COMPACT_ATOMS: atom_id res chain seq x y z
N MET A 1 21.45 -9.18 15.62
CA MET A 1 20.24 -8.32 15.84
C MET A 1 20.00 -7.41 14.64
N SER A 2 18.77 -7.41 14.12
CA SER A 2 18.37 -6.65 12.92
C SER A 2 18.61 -5.14 13.10
N ARG A 3 19.23 -4.48 12.11
CA ARG A 3 19.42 -3.01 12.12
C ARG A 3 18.08 -2.27 12.16
N VAL A 4 17.09 -2.78 11.42
CA VAL A 4 15.74 -2.21 11.38
C VAL A 4 15.01 -2.45 12.70
N GLY A 5 15.12 -3.66 13.28
CA GLY A 5 14.48 -3.99 14.55
C GLY A 5 14.95 -3.16 15.74
N LYS A 6 16.19 -2.66 15.71
CA LYS A 6 16.73 -1.78 16.74
C LYS A 6 16.16 -0.36 16.73
N MET A 7 15.63 0.08 15.61
CA MET A 7 15.09 1.44 15.48
C MET A 7 13.70 1.54 16.08
N PRO A 8 13.47 2.39 17.11
CA PRO A 8 12.13 2.56 17.65
C PRO A 8 11.21 3.25 16.65
N VAL A 9 9.91 2.99 16.77
CA VAL A 9 8.87 3.69 16.03
C VAL A 9 8.32 4.81 16.90
N THR A 10 8.52 6.05 16.47
CA THR A 10 7.97 7.22 17.17
C THR A 10 6.51 7.40 16.81
N LEU A 11 5.64 7.53 17.81
CA LEU A 11 4.22 7.80 17.62
C LEU A 11 4.01 9.30 17.41
N PRO A 12 3.42 9.74 16.28
CA PRO A 12 3.03 11.12 16.09
C PRO A 12 1.83 11.48 16.97
N GLN A 13 1.57 12.76 17.13
CA GLN A 13 0.40 13.24 17.86
C GLN A 13 -0.90 12.76 17.19
N GLY A 14 -1.85 12.30 18.01
CA GLY A 14 -3.14 11.81 17.54
C GLY A 14 -3.15 10.35 17.10
N VAL A 15 -2.07 9.62 17.31
CA VAL A 15 -2.00 8.17 17.09
C VAL A 15 -1.95 7.44 18.43
N ASP A 16 -2.93 6.58 18.67
CA ASP A 16 -3.02 5.73 19.83
C ASP A 16 -2.68 4.29 19.49
N VAL A 17 -1.89 3.65 20.32
CA VAL A 17 -1.51 2.25 20.15
C VAL A 17 -1.93 1.44 21.37
N THR A 18 -2.67 0.37 21.11
CA THR A 18 -3.04 -0.63 22.11
C THR A 18 -2.32 -1.93 21.83
N ILE A 19 -1.55 -2.41 22.77
CA ILE A 19 -0.78 -3.65 22.68
C ILE A 19 -1.43 -4.68 23.59
N SER A 20 -1.83 -5.80 23.03
CA SER A 20 -2.26 -7.00 23.76
C SER A 20 -1.29 -8.15 23.51
N ALA A 21 -1.48 -9.26 24.24
CA ALA A 21 -0.62 -10.45 24.06
C ALA A 21 -0.69 -11.04 22.64
N GLU A 22 -1.81 -10.87 21.95
CA GLU A 22 -2.08 -11.49 20.66
C GLU A 22 -2.08 -10.53 19.48
N GLN A 23 -2.34 -9.23 19.74
CA GLN A 23 -2.49 -8.26 18.67
C GLN A 23 -2.07 -6.86 19.07
N ILE A 24 -1.68 -6.08 18.08
CA ILE A 24 -1.43 -4.65 18.19
C ILE A 24 -2.47 -3.89 17.37
N SER A 25 -3.10 -2.90 17.99
CA SER A 25 -4.07 -2.01 17.36
C SER A 25 -3.51 -0.60 17.31
N VAL A 26 -3.54 0.00 16.15
CA VAL A 26 -3.08 1.38 15.91
C VAL A 26 -4.26 2.20 15.43
N LYS A 27 -4.64 3.21 16.19
CA LYS A 27 -5.74 4.13 15.89
C LYS A 27 -5.21 5.53 15.59
N GLY A 28 -5.71 6.12 14.52
CA GLY A 28 -5.38 7.48 14.14
C GLY A 28 -6.54 8.19 13.46
N SER A 29 -6.27 9.37 12.90
CA SER A 29 -7.28 10.21 12.25
C SER A 29 -7.93 9.56 11.02
N LEU A 30 -7.21 8.67 10.32
CA LEU A 30 -7.67 8.01 9.09
C LEU A 30 -8.27 6.63 9.31
N GLY A 31 -8.27 6.12 10.54
CA GLY A 31 -8.87 4.85 10.86
C GLY A 31 -8.10 4.06 11.91
N THR A 32 -8.47 2.80 12.05
CA THR A 32 -7.85 1.85 12.99
C THR A 32 -7.37 0.64 12.21
N LEU A 33 -6.12 0.25 12.44
CA LEU A 33 -5.52 -0.95 11.90
C LEU A 33 -5.15 -1.91 13.02
N VAL A 34 -5.42 -3.19 12.82
CA VAL A 34 -5.13 -4.26 13.79
C VAL A 34 -4.28 -5.33 13.09
N ARG A 35 -3.27 -5.81 13.79
CA ARG A 35 -2.40 -6.88 13.30
C ARG A 35 -2.02 -7.82 14.44
N PRO A 36 -1.97 -9.14 14.20
CA PRO A 36 -1.48 -10.07 15.19
C PRO A 36 0.02 -9.83 15.47
N VAL A 37 0.40 -9.96 16.73
CA VAL A 37 1.80 -9.93 17.18
C VAL A 37 2.38 -11.34 17.07
N ASN A 38 3.57 -11.46 16.47
CA ASN A 38 4.25 -12.72 16.41
C ASN A 38 4.82 -13.11 17.80
N ALA A 39 4.69 -14.37 18.17
CA ALA A 39 5.18 -14.89 19.45
C ALA A 39 6.70 -14.74 19.65
N LEU A 40 7.46 -14.56 18.58
CA LEU A 40 8.92 -14.37 18.62
C LEU A 40 9.35 -12.92 18.91
N VAL A 41 8.41 -12.00 19.05
CA VAL A 41 8.70 -10.57 19.24
C VAL A 41 7.92 -10.02 20.41
N THR A 42 8.61 -9.30 21.29
CA THR A 42 8.00 -8.51 22.36
C THR A 42 7.94 -7.04 21.95
N VAL A 43 6.76 -6.45 22.00
CA VAL A 43 6.53 -5.04 21.70
C VAL A 43 6.40 -4.25 22.99
N LYS A 44 7.18 -3.19 23.15
CA LYS A 44 7.15 -2.30 24.31
C LYS A 44 6.82 -0.88 23.88
N ASN A 45 5.97 -0.22 24.64
CA ASN A 45 5.67 1.21 24.46
C ASN A 45 6.27 1.99 25.62
N GLU A 46 7.24 2.82 25.35
CA GLU A 46 7.93 3.66 26.31
C GLU A 46 7.93 5.12 25.83
N GLY A 47 7.16 5.96 26.50
CA GLY A 47 7.16 7.40 26.24
C GLY A 47 6.80 7.80 24.80
N GLY A 48 5.87 7.10 24.15
CA GLY A 48 5.47 7.38 22.78
C GLY A 48 6.41 6.80 21.72
N LYS A 49 7.31 5.90 22.11
CA LYS A 49 8.18 5.12 21.22
C LYS A 49 7.91 3.64 21.38
N LEU A 50 7.70 2.96 20.27
CA LEU A 50 7.53 1.51 20.23
C LEU A 50 8.87 0.86 19.95
N SER A 51 9.27 -0.09 20.79
CA SER A 51 10.45 -0.92 20.59
C SER A 51 10.05 -2.38 20.37
N PHE A 52 10.80 -3.05 19.53
CA PHE A 52 10.57 -4.44 19.13
C PHE A 52 11.78 -5.27 19.50
N VAL A 53 11.61 -6.17 20.46
CA VAL A 53 12.70 -6.97 21.00
C VAL A 53 12.43 -8.46 20.66
N PRO A 54 13.42 -9.17 20.06
CA PRO A 54 13.28 -10.60 19.86
C PRO A 54 13.22 -11.33 21.21
N VAL A 55 12.39 -12.35 21.31
CA VAL A 55 12.21 -13.14 22.54
C VAL A 55 13.45 -13.96 22.87
N ASN A 56 14.18 -14.39 21.84
CA ASN A 56 15.41 -15.17 21.96
C ASN A 56 16.44 -14.75 20.89
N ASP A 57 17.64 -15.30 20.96
CA ASP A 57 18.74 -14.99 20.04
C ASP A 57 18.69 -15.81 18.73
N SER A 58 17.55 -16.40 18.38
CA SER A 58 17.40 -17.10 17.11
C SER A 58 17.37 -16.13 15.92
N ALA A 59 17.88 -16.60 14.78
CA ALA A 59 17.84 -15.83 13.53
C ALA A 59 16.41 -15.47 13.11
N ASP A 60 15.45 -16.36 13.37
CA ASP A 60 14.03 -16.15 13.06
C ASP A 60 13.40 -15.06 13.93
N ALA A 61 13.70 -15.04 15.24
CA ALA A 61 13.22 -14.01 16.14
C ALA A 61 13.81 -12.64 15.78
N ASP A 62 15.08 -12.61 15.40
CA ASP A 62 15.74 -11.40 14.96
C ASP A 62 15.14 -10.84 13.65
N ALA A 63 14.96 -11.70 12.66
CA ALA A 63 14.30 -11.34 11.41
C ALA A 63 12.86 -10.86 11.64
N MET A 64 12.12 -11.53 12.51
CA MET A 64 10.73 -11.18 12.83
C MET A 64 10.63 -9.84 13.57
N SER A 65 11.59 -9.48 14.41
CA SER A 65 11.63 -8.18 15.09
C SER A 65 11.69 -7.02 14.09
N GLY A 66 12.52 -7.16 13.06
CA GLY A 66 12.61 -6.19 11.97
C GLY A 66 11.33 -6.10 11.13
N THR A 67 10.73 -7.25 10.84
CA THR A 67 9.45 -7.34 10.11
C THR A 67 8.32 -6.67 10.88
N MET A 68 8.16 -6.99 12.16
CA MET A 68 7.13 -6.38 13.01
C MET A 68 7.32 -4.87 13.14
N ARG A 69 8.55 -4.43 13.33
CA ARG A 69 8.87 -2.98 13.36
C ARG A 69 8.42 -2.28 12.07
N ALA A 70 8.76 -2.83 10.91
CA ALA A 70 8.40 -2.26 9.62
C ALA A 70 6.88 -2.24 9.39
N LEU A 71 6.18 -3.32 9.75
CA LEU A 71 4.73 -3.43 9.63
C LEU A 71 4.02 -2.42 10.52
N VAL A 72 4.44 -2.28 11.76
CA VAL A 72 3.84 -1.31 12.71
C VAL A 72 4.17 0.12 12.30
N ALA A 73 5.36 0.40 11.82
CA ALA A 73 5.71 1.71 11.25
C ALA A 73 4.80 2.09 10.07
N ASN A 74 4.50 1.14 9.19
CA ASN A 74 3.55 1.34 8.10
C ASN A 74 2.12 1.59 8.62
N MET A 75 1.69 0.89 9.67
CA MET A 75 0.38 1.13 10.29
C MET A 75 0.29 2.53 10.89
N VAL A 76 1.30 2.97 11.62
CA VAL A 76 1.38 4.32 12.21
C VAL A 76 1.33 5.41 11.14
N ASN A 77 2.12 5.27 10.09
CA ASN A 77 2.10 6.21 8.97
C ASN A 77 0.76 6.19 8.22
N GLY A 78 0.17 5.02 8.04
CA GLY A 78 -1.09 4.86 7.35
C GLY A 78 -2.26 5.52 8.06
N VAL A 79 -2.37 5.38 9.39
CA VAL A 79 -3.45 5.99 10.17
C VAL A 79 -3.25 7.49 10.40
N SER A 80 -2.03 8.00 10.30
CA SER A 80 -1.71 9.41 10.47
C SER A 80 -1.74 10.20 9.15
N LYS A 81 -1.01 9.75 8.15
CA LYS A 81 -0.83 10.44 6.86
C LYS A 81 -1.57 9.75 5.71
N GLY A 82 -1.77 8.45 5.81
CA GLY A 82 -2.29 7.61 4.72
C GLY A 82 -1.25 7.27 3.67
N PHE A 83 -1.63 6.34 2.81
CA PHE A 83 -0.84 5.94 1.63
C PHE A 83 -1.64 6.22 0.37
N GLU A 84 -0.93 6.57 -0.70
CA GLU A 84 -1.51 6.73 -2.02
C GLU A 84 -0.66 6.05 -3.08
N LYS A 85 -1.33 5.53 -4.10
CA LYS A 85 -0.71 5.06 -5.34
C LYS A 85 -1.38 5.73 -6.51
N LYS A 86 -0.57 6.25 -7.42
CA LYS A 86 -1.02 6.88 -8.65
C LYS A 86 -0.76 5.98 -9.84
N LEU A 87 -1.75 5.86 -10.69
CA LEU A 87 -1.70 5.10 -11.92
C LEU A 87 -2.04 6.01 -13.09
N ASN A 88 -1.34 5.84 -14.20
CA ASN A 88 -1.58 6.58 -15.43
C ASN A 88 -2.07 5.63 -16.52
N LEU A 89 -3.08 6.07 -17.26
CA LEU A 89 -3.57 5.38 -18.45
C LEU A 89 -2.89 5.97 -19.68
N VAL A 90 -2.28 5.12 -20.46
CA VAL A 90 -1.63 5.48 -21.73
C VAL A 90 -2.32 4.76 -22.88
N GLY A 91 -2.88 5.51 -23.80
CA GLY A 91 -3.57 4.99 -24.96
C GLY A 91 -4.70 5.91 -25.41
N VAL A 92 -4.93 5.99 -26.70
CA VAL A 92 -6.02 6.78 -27.28
C VAL A 92 -7.37 6.19 -26.87
N GLY A 93 -8.24 7.05 -26.32
CA GLY A 93 -9.58 6.64 -25.87
C GLY A 93 -9.62 5.93 -24.51
N PHE A 94 -8.49 5.75 -23.84
CA PHE A 94 -8.45 5.19 -22.50
C PHE A 94 -8.95 6.21 -21.48
N ARG A 95 -9.92 5.83 -20.67
CA ARG A 95 -10.56 6.68 -19.68
C ARG A 95 -10.80 5.93 -18.38
N ALA A 96 -10.68 6.65 -17.28
CA ALA A 96 -11.04 6.18 -15.94
C ALA A 96 -11.99 7.18 -15.29
N GLN A 97 -12.98 6.66 -14.56
CA GLN A 97 -13.91 7.46 -13.80
C GLN A 97 -14.17 6.80 -12.45
N ALA A 98 -14.05 7.56 -11.39
CA ALA A 98 -14.39 7.13 -10.05
C ALA A 98 -15.84 7.50 -9.73
N GLN A 99 -16.61 6.52 -9.26
CA GLN A 99 -17.99 6.69 -8.80
C GLN A 99 -18.13 6.06 -7.41
N GLY A 100 -17.98 6.87 -6.36
CA GLY A 100 -18.01 6.39 -4.99
C GLY A 100 -16.92 5.34 -4.74
N GLN A 101 -17.32 4.11 -4.48
CA GLN A 101 -16.42 2.98 -4.25
C GLN A 101 -16.16 2.13 -5.50
N LYS A 102 -16.55 2.59 -6.67
CA LYS A 102 -16.37 1.89 -7.94
C LYS A 102 -15.46 2.69 -8.85
N LEU A 103 -14.58 1.98 -9.53
CA LEU A 103 -13.72 2.52 -10.57
C LEU A 103 -14.18 1.95 -11.91
N ASN A 104 -14.65 2.83 -12.79
CA ASN A 104 -15.04 2.49 -14.15
C ASN A 104 -13.88 2.76 -15.10
N LEU A 105 -13.50 1.76 -15.87
CA LEU A 105 -12.39 1.81 -16.81
C LEU A 105 -12.87 1.51 -18.24
N GLN A 106 -12.49 2.40 -19.15
CA GLN A 106 -12.60 2.17 -20.61
C GLN A 106 -11.17 2.09 -21.15
N ILE A 107 -10.68 0.89 -21.36
CA ILE A 107 -9.27 0.62 -21.67
C ILE A 107 -9.10 -0.27 -22.91
N GLY A 108 -9.97 -0.08 -23.90
CA GLY A 108 -9.89 -0.77 -25.18
C GLY A 108 -10.47 -2.20 -25.18
N PHE A 109 -11.24 -2.56 -24.17
CA PHE A 109 -12.07 -3.77 -24.20
C PHE A 109 -13.43 -3.48 -24.85
N SER A 110 -14.12 -4.53 -25.30
CA SER A 110 -15.46 -4.44 -25.87
C SER A 110 -16.54 -4.01 -24.86
N HIS A 111 -16.25 -4.10 -23.58
CA HIS A 111 -17.10 -3.72 -22.46
C HIS A 111 -16.34 -2.86 -21.46
N PRO A 112 -17.02 -1.97 -20.72
CA PRO A 112 -16.38 -1.25 -19.61
C PRO A 112 -16.03 -2.21 -18.48
N VAL A 113 -14.90 -1.98 -17.83
CA VAL A 113 -14.47 -2.73 -16.65
C VAL A 113 -14.82 -1.93 -15.41
N VAL A 114 -15.51 -2.56 -14.47
CA VAL A 114 -15.85 -1.97 -13.16
C VAL A 114 -15.11 -2.73 -12.08
N LYS A 115 -14.32 -1.99 -11.28
CA LYS A 115 -13.60 -2.53 -10.13
C LYS A 115 -14.19 -1.93 -8.85
N ASP A 116 -14.66 -2.81 -7.97
CA ASP A 116 -15.11 -2.40 -6.64
C ASP A 116 -13.91 -2.20 -5.71
N MET A 117 -13.95 -1.12 -4.93
CA MET A 117 -12.93 -0.86 -3.92
C MET A 117 -13.36 -1.45 -2.58
N PRO A 118 -12.45 -2.12 -1.86
CA PRO A 118 -12.74 -2.62 -0.52
C PRO A 118 -12.97 -1.47 0.48
N ALA A 119 -13.56 -1.79 1.61
CA ALA A 119 -13.76 -0.83 2.69
C ALA A 119 -12.43 -0.19 3.13
N GLY A 120 -12.44 1.13 3.35
CA GLY A 120 -11.23 1.88 3.74
C GLY A 120 -10.35 2.33 2.58
N ILE A 121 -10.67 1.97 1.34
CA ILE A 121 -9.96 2.43 0.14
C ILE A 121 -10.82 3.47 -0.58
N LYS A 122 -10.21 4.59 -0.91
CA LYS A 122 -10.79 5.66 -1.73
C LYS A 122 -10.10 5.69 -3.07
N VAL A 123 -10.88 5.86 -4.12
CA VAL A 123 -10.37 6.06 -5.47
C VAL A 123 -10.81 7.43 -5.98
N GLU A 124 -9.89 8.14 -6.59
CA GLU A 124 -10.14 9.44 -7.21
C GLU A 124 -9.55 9.44 -8.62
N CYS A 125 -10.19 10.14 -9.52
CA CYS A 125 -9.69 10.36 -10.87
C CYS A 125 -9.63 11.87 -11.12
N PRO A 126 -8.49 12.52 -10.79
CA PRO A 126 -8.31 13.95 -11.03
C PRO A 126 -8.45 14.32 -12.50
N THR A 127 -8.01 13.42 -13.39
CA THR A 127 -8.20 13.46 -14.83
C THR A 127 -8.72 12.14 -15.34
N GLN A 128 -9.16 12.08 -16.59
CA GLN A 128 -9.64 10.83 -17.20
C GLN A 128 -8.53 9.79 -17.42
N THR A 129 -7.28 10.20 -17.32
CA THR A 129 -6.10 9.34 -17.55
C THR A 129 -5.28 9.09 -16.28
N GLU A 130 -5.72 9.59 -15.15
CA GLU A 130 -5.03 9.45 -13.86
C GLU A 130 -5.95 8.84 -12.82
N ILE A 131 -5.46 7.83 -12.12
CA ILE A 131 -6.16 7.17 -11.02
C ILE A 131 -5.32 7.33 -9.77
N VAL A 132 -5.91 7.80 -8.68
CA VAL A 132 -5.29 7.89 -7.36
C VAL A 132 -6.04 7.00 -6.40
N ILE A 133 -5.33 6.03 -5.82
CA ILE A 133 -5.86 5.09 -4.83
C ILE A 133 -5.28 5.43 -3.47
N LYS A 134 -6.13 5.72 -2.50
CA LYS A 134 -5.77 6.15 -1.15
C LYS A 134 -6.31 5.21 -0.09
N GLY A 135 -5.57 5.02 0.97
CA GLY A 135 -6.01 4.23 2.12
C GLY A 135 -5.02 4.25 3.27
N ALA A 136 -5.46 3.75 4.42
CA ALA A 136 -4.63 3.66 5.61
C ALA A 136 -3.72 2.42 5.60
N ASP A 137 -4.15 1.32 4.98
CA ASP A 137 -3.35 0.10 4.89
C ASP A 137 -2.52 0.09 3.61
N ARG A 138 -1.21 0.18 3.77
CA ARG A 138 -0.25 0.15 2.66
C ARG A 138 -0.37 -1.09 1.79
N GLN A 139 -0.59 -2.26 2.42
CA GLN A 139 -0.72 -3.52 1.69
C GLN A 139 -1.95 -3.53 0.79
N VAL A 140 -3.11 -3.10 1.32
CA VAL A 140 -4.36 -3.06 0.56
C VAL A 140 -4.28 -2.04 -0.57
N VAL A 141 -3.75 -0.85 -0.32
CA VAL A 141 -3.53 0.17 -1.36
C VAL A 141 -2.64 -0.37 -2.49
N GLY A 142 -1.53 -1.01 -2.13
CA GLY A 142 -0.62 -1.62 -3.11
C GLY A 142 -1.26 -2.77 -3.88
N GLN A 143 -2.04 -3.61 -3.21
CA GLN A 143 -2.73 -4.74 -3.84
C GLN A 143 -3.77 -4.26 -4.87
N ILE A 144 -4.62 -3.32 -4.50
CA ILE A 144 -5.62 -2.77 -5.40
C ILE A 144 -4.96 -2.07 -6.59
N ALA A 145 -3.90 -1.30 -6.37
CA ALA A 145 -3.16 -0.68 -7.47
C ALA A 145 -2.56 -1.72 -8.43
N ALA A 146 -2.02 -2.81 -7.91
CA ALA A 146 -1.49 -3.91 -8.72
C ALA A 146 -2.60 -4.63 -9.52
N GLU A 147 -3.76 -4.86 -8.91
CA GLU A 147 -4.91 -5.47 -9.58
C GLU A 147 -5.45 -4.59 -10.72
N VAL A 148 -5.56 -3.28 -10.50
CA VAL A 148 -5.97 -2.32 -11.53
C VAL A 148 -4.95 -2.30 -12.68
N ARG A 149 -3.66 -2.26 -12.37
CA ARG A 149 -2.61 -2.34 -13.40
C ARG A 149 -2.66 -3.65 -14.19
N ALA A 150 -2.95 -4.77 -13.52
CA ALA A 150 -3.03 -6.09 -14.15
C ALA A 150 -4.21 -6.24 -15.13
N ILE A 151 -5.25 -5.42 -15.02
CA ILE A 151 -6.37 -5.44 -15.98
C ILE A 151 -5.88 -5.18 -17.40
N ARG A 152 -5.00 -4.20 -17.56
CA ARG A 152 -4.31 -3.95 -18.83
C ARG A 152 -2.90 -3.39 -18.58
N PRO A 153 -1.91 -4.28 -18.40
CA PRO A 153 -0.54 -3.84 -18.17
C PRO A 153 0.04 -3.15 -19.42
N PRO A 154 1.06 -2.31 -19.25
CA PRO A 154 1.69 -1.62 -20.38
C PRO A 154 2.32 -2.63 -21.36
N GLU A 155 2.04 -2.46 -22.64
CA GLU A 155 2.59 -3.32 -23.68
C GLU A 155 4.01 -2.86 -24.08
N PRO A 156 4.86 -3.77 -24.61
CA PRO A 156 6.29 -3.49 -24.75
C PRO A 156 6.67 -2.63 -25.96
N TYR A 157 5.75 -2.31 -26.88
CA TYR A 157 6.09 -1.58 -28.11
C TYR A 157 5.75 -0.09 -28.04
N LYS A 158 4.51 0.25 -27.71
CA LYS A 158 4.05 1.65 -27.57
C LYS A 158 3.81 2.06 -26.13
N GLY A 159 3.88 1.14 -25.18
CA GLY A 159 3.66 1.37 -23.77
C GLY A 159 2.21 1.65 -23.40
N LYS A 160 1.26 1.28 -24.25
CA LYS A 160 -0.18 1.44 -23.97
C LYS A 160 -0.63 0.51 -22.86
N GLY A 161 -1.38 1.03 -21.92
CA GLY A 161 -1.90 0.29 -20.80
C GLY A 161 -1.93 1.14 -19.52
N ILE A 162 -2.15 0.49 -18.40
CA ILE A 162 -2.14 1.11 -17.08
C ILE A 162 -0.76 0.90 -16.47
N ARG A 163 -0.12 1.98 -16.05
CA ARG A 163 1.19 1.95 -15.39
C ARG A 163 1.18 2.77 -14.11
N TYR A 164 2.11 2.49 -13.21
CA TYR A 164 2.36 3.39 -12.08
C TYR A 164 2.93 4.73 -12.59
N SER A 165 2.66 5.81 -11.87
CA SER A 165 3.14 7.15 -12.25
C SER A 165 4.67 7.26 -12.28
N ASP A 166 5.35 6.48 -11.43
CA ASP A 166 6.80 6.39 -11.30
C ASP A 166 7.42 5.23 -12.08
N GLU A 167 6.60 4.45 -12.79
CA GLU A 167 7.07 3.28 -13.55
C GLU A 167 7.74 3.67 -14.85
N LYS A 168 8.96 3.20 -15.05
CA LYS A 168 9.66 3.30 -16.32
C LYS A 168 9.40 2.05 -17.15
N VAL A 169 8.63 2.19 -18.21
CA VAL A 169 8.34 1.10 -19.15
C VAL A 169 9.48 0.96 -20.16
N SER A 170 10.09 -0.22 -20.21
CA SER A 170 11.10 -0.55 -21.23
C SER A 170 10.40 -0.93 -22.54
N LEU A 171 10.60 -0.11 -23.56
CA LEU A 171 10.03 -0.35 -24.88
C LEU A 171 11.02 -1.14 -25.74
N LYS A 172 10.50 -2.08 -26.51
CA LYS A 172 11.27 -2.80 -27.55
C LYS A 172 11.24 -2.01 -28.86
N GLU A 173 12.33 -2.07 -29.60
CA GLU A 173 12.38 -1.51 -30.95
C GLU A 173 11.56 -2.35 -31.93
N THR A 174 10.75 -1.69 -32.73
CA THR A 174 10.08 -2.34 -33.86
C THR A 174 11.06 -2.50 -34.99
N LYS A 175 11.04 -3.65 -35.71
CA LYS A 175 11.81 -3.80 -36.95
C LYS A 175 11.47 -2.65 -37.89
N LYS A 176 12.49 -1.86 -38.27
CA LYS A 176 12.38 -0.95 -39.41
C LYS A 176 12.14 -1.79 -40.65
N LYS A 177 11.07 -1.51 -41.40
CA LYS A 177 10.89 -2.03 -42.77
C LYS A 177 11.92 -1.42 -43.66
#